data_a25a911be833e1e9ffbe2fcd5a69b1fe
#
_entry.id   a25a911be833e1e9ffbe2fcd5a69b1fe
#
_cell.length_a   1.000
_cell.length_b   1.000
_cell.length_c   1.000
_cell.angle_alpha   90.00
_cell.angle_beta   90.00
_cell.angle_gamma   90.00
#
_symmetry.space_group_name_H-M   'P 1'
#
loop_
_entity.id
_entity.type
_entity.pdbx_description
1 polymer ?
#
loop_
_entity_poly.entity_id
_entity_poly.type
_entity_poly.pdbx_seq_one_letter_code
_entity_poly.pdbx_strand_id
1 'polypeptide(L)'
;MSENLYAQQRITIAVAANVQYAMEELKTEFKKETGIDVSVVIGSSGQLTAQIKEGAPYDIFISADMKYPLSLYSHNDAVDSPKVYAEGSLVIWTMRKGISFDKELKILLSDNVSRIAAANPRTAPYGIASIDAMKHLRIYEKIKDKLIFGESIASVNQFIYSKAVEAGFTSKSVVLSPKMKGKGKWIEVDHDAYKPIKQGCVILKYGYNNHKKESKKFCDFLFSAKAKSILSNFGYIVN
;
A
#
# COMPACT_ATOMS: atom_id res chain seq x y z
N MET A 1 -15.34 -0.76 45.64
CA MET A 1 -14.43 -0.13 44.65
C MET A 1 -14.80 -0.72 43.30
N SER A 2 -15.56 0.02 42.51
CA SER A 2 -15.94 -0.42 41.14
C SER A 2 -14.74 -0.16 40.22
N GLU A 3 -14.06 -1.22 39.83
CA GLU A 3 -13.11 -1.16 38.72
C GLU A 3 -13.90 -0.76 37.47
N ASN A 4 -13.77 0.49 37.05
CA ASN A 4 -14.19 0.91 35.71
C ASN A 4 -13.33 0.15 34.71
N LEU A 5 -13.82 -0.99 34.21
CA LEU A 5 -13.35 -1.57 32.96
C LEU A 5 -13.62 -0.54 31.85
N TYR A 6 -12.69 0.37 31.64
CA TYR A 6 -12.68 1.15 30.40
C TYR A 6 -12.50 0.14 29.26
N ALA A 7 -13.57 -0.18 28.56
CA ALA A 7 -13.47 -0.90 27.31
C ALA A 7 -12.40 -0.20 26.47
N GLN A 8 -11.33 -0.90 26.18
CA GLN A 8 -10.19 -0.34 25.45
C GLN A 8 -10.69 0.15 24.10
N GLN A 9 -10.64 1.47 23.87
CA GLN A 9 -11.09 2.09 22.63
C GLN A 9 -10.29 1.52 21.48
N ARG A 10 -10.95 0.92 20.49
CA ARG A 10 -10.32 0.27 19.34
C ARG A 10 -11.03 0.67 18.07
N ILE A 11 -10.23 0.92 17.01
CA ILE A 11 -10.73 1.10 15.65
C ILE A 11 -10.13 0.05 14.72
N THR A 12 -10.83 -0.26 13.63
CA THR A 12 -10.38 -1.18 12.60
C THR A 12 -10.17 -0.42 11.29
N ILE A 13 -8.96 -0.46 10.76
CA ILE A 13 -8.57 0.26 9.55
C ILE A 13 -8.33 -0.74 8.42
N ALA A 14 -9.03 -0.55 7.30
CA ALA A 14 -8.73 -1.23 6.05
C ALA A 14 -7.53 -0.55 5.37
N VAL A 15 -6.46 -1.28 5.12
CA VAL A 15 -5.16 -0.73 4.72
C VAL A 15 -4.64 -1.41 3.46
N ALA A 16 -4.36 -0.61 2.42
CA ALA A 16 -3.69 -1.10 1.23
C ALA A 16 -2.30 -1.67 1.55
N ALA A 17 -1.99 -2.84 0.99
CA ALA A 17 -0.85 -3.66 1.37
C ALA A 17 0.53 -3.00 1.19
N ASN A 18 0.63 -1.96 0.36
CA ASN A 18 1.86 -1.21 0.18
C ASN A 18 2.28 -0.45 1.45
N VAL A 19 1.32 -0.04 2.30
CA VAL A 19 1.60 0.75 3.51
C VAL A 19 1.68 -0.12 4.78
N GLN A 20 1.51 -1.44 4.66
CA GLN A 20 1.44 -2.36 5.81
C GLN A 20 2.58 -2.21 6.83
N TYR A 21 3.82 -2.00 6.37
CA TYR A 21 4.98 -1.88 7.28
C TYR A 21 5.04 -0.51 7.96
N ALA A 22 4.76 0.56 7.23
CA ALA A 22 4.66 1.90 7.83
C ALA A 22 3.48 1.96 8.82
N MET A 23 2.39 1.25 8.54
CA MET A 23 1.23 1.20 9.42
C MET A 23 1.54 0.59 10.80
N GLU A 24 2.49 -0.35 10.89
CA GLU A 24 2.91 -0.90 12.19
C GLU A 24 3.56 0.16 13.09
N GLU A 25 4.37 1.07 12.51
CA GLU A 25 4.93 2.20 13.27
C GLU A 25 3.88 3.27 13.53
N LEU A 26 3.04 3.60 12.55
CA LEU A 26 1.97 4.58 12.71
C LEU A 26 0.99 4.19 13.83
N LYS A 27 0.52 2.94 13.88
CA LYS A 27 -0.39 2.48 14.93
C LYS A 27 0.27 2.47 16.31
N THR A 28 1.57 2.16 16.38
CA THR A 28 2.32 2.16 17.63
C THR A 28 2.44 3.57 18.21
N GLU A 29 2.83 4.54 17.38
CA GLU A 29 2.91 5.95 17.82
C GLU A 29 1.51 6.53 18.12
N PHE A 30 0.51 6.23 17.32
CA PHE A 30 -0.87 6.64 17.58
C PHE A 30 -1.40 6.13 18.92
N LYS A 31 -1.18 4.85 19.23
CA LYS A 31 -1.55 4.26 20.52
C LYS A 31 -0.82 4.94 21.67
N LYS A 32 0.47 5.23 21.51
CA LYS A 32 1.28 5.92 22.51
C LYS A 32 0.75 7.33 22.81
N GLU A 33 0.31 8.06 21.79
CA GLU A 33 -0.20 9.43 21.93
C GLU A 33 -1.64 9.48 22.46
N THR A 34 -2.48 8.49 22.12
CA THR A 34 -3.93 8.59 22.34
C THR A 34 -4.52 7.53 23.26
N GLY A 35 -3.78 6.43 23.51
CA GLY A 35 -4.28 5.24 24.20
C GLY A 35 -5.22 4.37 23.36
N ILE A 36 -5.54 4.74 22.10
CA ILE A 36 -6.47 4.03 21.23
C ILE A 36 -5.75 2.92 20.49
N ASP A 37 -6.32 1.71 20.53
CA ASP A 37 -5.82 0.56 19.76
C ASP A 37 -6.29 0.61 18.31
N VAL A 38 -5.42 0.14 17.41
CA VAL A 38 -5.70 0.02 15.98
C VAL A 38 -5.55 -1.43 15.53
N SER A 39 -6.64 -2.02 15.06
CA SER A 39 -6.65 -3.26 14.28
C SER A 39 -6.50 -2.93 12.80
N VAL A 40 -5.77 -3.77 12.06
CA VAL A 40 -5.48 -3.53 10.64
C VAL A 40 -5.91 -4.72 9.81
N VAL A 41 -6.66 -4.48 8.75
CA VAL A 41 -6.99 -5.47 7.72
C VAL A 41 -6.26 -5.09 6.44
N ILE A 42 -5.38 -5.98 5.96
CA ILE A 42 -4.52 -5.74 4.81
C ILE A 42 -5.11 -6.39 3.56
N GLY A 43 -5.17 -5.63 2.46
CA GLY A 43 -5.61 -6.13 1.15
C GLY A 43 -5.18 -5.23 0.00
N SER A 44 -5.60 -5.53 -1.22
CA SER A 44 -5.53 -4.53 -2.29
C SER A 44 -6.64 -3.49 -2.13
N SER A 45 -6.43 -2.27 -2.65
CA SER A 45 -7.42 -1.20 -2.51
C SER A 45 -8.79 -1.61 -3.07
N GLY A 46 -8.81 -2.33 -4.20
CA GLY A 46 -10.06 -2.80 -4.81
C GLY A 46 -10.77 -3.88 -4.00
N GLN A 47 -10.03 -4.85 -3.43
CA GLN A 47 -10.62 -5.89 -2.56
C GLN A 47 -11.22 -5.28 -1.30
N LEU A 48 -10.50 -4.37 -0.65
CA LEU A 48 -11.00 -3.68 0.55
C LEU A 48 -12.23 -2.83 0.22
N THR A 49 -12.25 -2.16 -0.95
CA THR A 49 -13.42 -1.41 -1.41
C THR A 49 -14.64 -2.30 -1.61
N ALA A 50 -14.47 -3.51 -2.19
CA ALA A 50 -15.56 -4.46 -2.33
C ALA A 50 -16.11 -4.88 -0.96
N GLN A 51 -15.25 -5.23 -0.01
CA GLN A 51 -15.64 -5.58 1.36
C GLN A 51 -16.39 -4.44 2.06
N ILE A 52 -15.95 -3.19 1.90
CA ILE A 52 -16.61 -2.01 2.47
C ILE A 52 -18.02 -1.86 1.91
N LYS A 53 -18.19 -2.01 0.59
CA LYS A 53 -19.49 -1.95 -0.08
C LYS A 53 -20.45 -3.07 0.36
N GLU A 54 -19.89 -4.22 0.75
CA GLU A 54 -20.62 -5.36 1.32
C GLU A 54 -20.89 -5.21 2.84
N GLY A 55 -20.53 -4.07 3.44
CA GLY A 55 -20.84 -3.75 4.83
C GLY A 55 -19.78 -4.19 5.84
N ALA A 56 -18.55 -4.47 5.42
CA ALA A 56 -17.47 -4.77 6.36
C ALA A 56 -17.29 -3.64 7.39
N PRO A 57 -17.18 -3.96 8.70
CA PRO A 57 -17.19 -2.98 9.79
C PRO A 57 -15.82 -2.32 9.97
N TYR A 58 -15.38 -1.58 8.95
CA TYR A 58 -14.14 -0.82 9.00
C TYR A 58 -14.42 0.65 9.32
N ASP A 59 -13.56 1.26 10.12
CA ASP A 59 -13.69 2.64 10.55
C ASP A 59 -13.08 3.63 9.55
N ILE A 60 -11.92 3.26 9.01
CA ILE A 60 -11.13 4.10 8.11
C ILE A 60 -10.64 3.24 6.94
N PHE A 61 -10.52 3.84 5.77
CA PHE A 61 -9.88 3.23 4.61
C PHE A 61 -8.64 4.02 4.20
N ILE A 62 -7.51 3.33 4.16
CA ILE A 62 -6.20 3.80 3.70
C ILE A 62 -5.91 3.12 2.37
N SER A 63 -6.08 3.85 1.27
CA SER A 63 -5.96 3.35 -0.11
C SER A 63 -4.61 3.70 -0.72
N ALA A 64 -4.18 2.87 -1.68
CA ALA A 64 -3.00 3.14 -2.50
C ALA A 64 -3.28 4.10 -3.69
N ASP A 65 -4.50 4.58 -3.85
CA ASP A 65 -4.89 5.61 -4.81
C ASP A 65 -6.06 6.46 -4.31
N MET A 66 -6.48 7.43 -5.11
CA MET A 66 -7.64 8.26 -4.83
C MET A 66 -8.93 7.72 -5.48
N LYS A 67 -8.83 6.84 -6.48
CA LYS A 67 -10.00 6.30 -7.21
C LYS A 67 -10.98 5.59 -6.29
N TYR A 68 -10.47 4.69 -5.44
CA TYR A 68 -11.31 3.89 -4.57
C TYR A 68 -11.94 4.70 -3.43
N PRO A 69 -11.21 5.54 -2.69
CA PRO A 69 -11.81 6.42 -1.68
C PRO A 69 -12.86 7.37 -2.25
N LEU A 70 -12.61 7.95 -3.43
CA LEU A 70 -13.58 8.80 -4.13
C LEU A 70 -14.84 8.03 -4.52
N SER A 71 -14.70 6.78 -4.98
CA SER A 71 -15.84 5.91 -5.28
C SER A 71 -16.68 5.63 -4.03
N LEU A 72 -16.06 5.36 -2.88
CA LEU A 72 -16.80 5.15 -1.62
C LEU A 72 -17.52 6.42 -1.17
N TYR A 73 -16.87 7.57 -1.29
CA TYR A 73 -17.48 8.85 -0.97
C TYR A 73 -18.68 9.16 -1.86
N SER A 74 -18.58 8.96 -3.17
CA SER A 74 -19.67 9.18 -4.11
C SER A 74 -20.87 8.26 -3.93
N HIS A 75 -20.68 7.08 -3.30
CA HIS A 75 -21.73 6.12 -2.98
C HIS A 75 -22.21 6.21 -1.52
N ASN A 76 -21.83 7.25 -0.77
CA ASN A 76 -22.16 7.43 0.65
C ASN A 76 -21.67 6.30 1.58
N ASP A 77 -20.63 5.57 1.21
CA ASP A 77 -19.96 4.60 2.08
C ASP A 77 -18.88 5.27 2.96
N ALA A 78 -18.51 6.50 2.62
CA ALA A 78 -17.63 7.38 3.37
C ALA A 78 -18.28 8.73 3.64
N VAL A 79 -17.89 9.40 4.73
CA VAL A 79 -18.59 10.61 5.23
C VAL A 79 -17.90 11.91 4.84
N ASP A 80 -16.60 11.91 4.64
CA ASP A 80 -15.81 13.09 4.29
C ASP A 80 -15.13 12.90 2.93
N SER A 81 -14.82 14.02 2.24
CA SER A 81 -14.03 13.98 1.02
C SER A 81 -12.66 13.36 1.29
N PRO A 82 -12.22 12.37 0.50
CA PRO A 82 -10.93 11.73 0.69
C PRO A 82 -9.77 12.73 0.57
N LYS A 83 -8.75 12.54 1.41
CA LYS A 83 -7.55 13.38 1.43
C LYS A 83 -6.33 12.58 1.01
N VAL A 84 -5.44 13.20 0.23
CA VAL A 84 -4.13 12.62 -0.09
C VAL A 84 -3.21 12.78 1.11
N TYR A 85 -2.72 11.68 1.68
CA TYR A 85 -1.81 11.72 2.84
C TYR A 85 -0.35 11.52 2.45
N ALA A 86 -0.07 10.91 1.30
CA ALA A 86 1.27 10.67 0.80
C ALA A 86 1.24 10.32 -0.69
N GLU A 87 2.42 10.27 -1.33
CA GLU A 87 2.61 9.69 -2.65
C GLU A 87 3.62 8.55 -2.58
N GLY A 88 3.32 7.42 -3.21
CA GLY A 88 4.16 6.24 -3.20
C GLY A 88 5.03 6.12 -4.43
N SER A 89 6.15 5.39 -4.31
CA SER A 89 7.07 5.10 -5.42
C SER A 89 7.07 3.63 -5.78
N LEU A 90 7.14 3.33 -7.08
CA LEU A 90 7.29 1.98 -7.63
C LEU A 90 8.76 1.59 -7.67
N VAL A 91 9.05 0.36 -7.27
CA VAL A 91 10.39 -0.24 -7.42
C VAL A 91 10.28 -1.60 -8.09
N ILE A 92 11.38 -2.04 -8.72
CA ILE A 92 11.56 -3.44 -9.08
C ILE A 92 12.55 -4.08 -8.12
N TRP A 93 12.24 -5.29 -7.64
CA TRP A 93 12.99 -5.98 -6.60
C TRP A 93 13.24 -7.43 -6.96
N THR A 94 14.41 -7.96 -6.58
CA THR A 94 14.79 -9.37 -6.74
C THR A 94 15.51 -9.92 -5.52
N MET A 95 15.28 -11.19 -5.21
CA MET A 95 16.02 -11.99 -4.23
C MET A 95 17.01 -12.96 -4.91
N ARG A 96 17.04 -12.99 -6.26
CA ARG A 96 17.93 -13.87 -7.03
C ARG A 96 19.33 -13.26 -7.13
N LYS A 97 20.36 -14.06 -6.90
CA LYS A 97 21.75 -13.71 -7.24
C LYS A 97 21.90 -13.69 -8.76
N GLY A 98 22.72 -12.77 -9.27
CA GLY A 98 22.98 -12.67 -10.72
C GLY A 98 22.01 -11.78 -11.49
N ILE A 99 20.89 -11.33 -10.88
CA ILE A 99 20.02 -10.31 -11.47
C ILE A 99 20.48 -8.92 -11.01
N SER A 100 20.68 -8.03 -11.97
CA SER A 100 20.98 -6.61 -11.76
C SER A 100 20.13 -5.78 -12.70
N PHE A 101 19.56 -4.70 -12.20
CA PHE A 101 18.69 -3.84 -12.97
C PHE A 101 19.43 -2.63 -13.50
N ASP A 102 19.16 -2.27 -14.76
CA ASP A 102 19.39 -0.95 -15.35
C ASP A 102 18.09 -0.14 -15.36
N LYS A 103 18.15 1.15 -15.68
CA LYS A 103 16.97 2.02 -15.74
C LYS A 103 15.94 1.57 -16.77
N GLU A 104 16.35 0.89 -17.83
CA GLU A 104 15.49 0.42 -18.91
C GLU A 104 14.94 -0.99 -18.65
N LEU A 105 15.35 -1.62 -17.53
CA LEU A 105 14.94 -2.95 -17.09
C LEU A 105 15.18 -4.05 -18.14
N LYS A 106 16.23 -3.91 -18.95
CA LYS A 106 16.56 -4.83 -20.06
C LYS A 106 16.73 -6.28 -19.62
N ILE A 107 17.18 -6.51 -18.39
CA ILE A 107 17.33 -7.87 -17.83
C ILE A 107 16.02 -8.68 -17.86
N LEU A 108 14.85 -8.01 -17.79
CA LEU A 108 13.55 -8.66 -17.84
C LEU A 108 13.25 -9.30 -19.21
N LEU A 109 13.96 -8.87 -20.26
CA LEU A 109 13.85 -9.44 -21.61
C LEU A 109 14.63 -10.74 -21.77
N SER A 110 15.60 -11.00 -20.90
CA SER A 110 16.47 -12.16 -21.01
C SER A 110 15.76 -13.47 -20.64
N ASP A 111 16.30 -14.60 -21.13
CA ASP A 111 15.80 -15.94 -20.81
C ASP A 111 16.06 -16.33 -19.35
N ASN A 112 16.99 -15.64 -18.67
CA ASN A 112 17.26 -15.82 -17.25
C ASN A 112 16.13 -15.32 -16.34
N VAL A 113 15.19 -14.57 -16.88
CA VAL A 113 13.98 -14.09 -16.19
C VAL A 113 12.77 -14.69 -16.88
N SER A 114 12.19 -15.71 -16.27
CA SER A 114 11.01 -16.43 -16.80
C SER A 114 9.71 -16.00 -16.12
N ARG A 115 9.78 -15.50 -14.88
CA ARG A 115 8.60 -15.08 -14.09
C ARG A 115 8.84 -13.74 -13.42
N ILE A 116 7.92 -12.83 -13.60
CA ILE A 116 7.96 -11.47 -13.06
C ILE A 116 6.67 -11.22 -12.30
N ALA A 117 6.76 -10.91 -11.01
CA ALA A 117 5.58 -10.62 -10.20
C ALA A 117 5.14 -9.17 -10.37
N ALA A 118 3.84 -8.95 -10.47
CA ALA A 118 3.19 -7.64 -10.35
C ALA A 118 1.87 -7.79 -9.60
N ALA A 119 1.38 -6.74 -8.96
CA ALA A 119 0.03 -6.78 -8.38
C ALA A 119 -1.02 -6.74 -9.49
N ASN A 120 -2.20 -7.32 -9.23
CA ASN A 120 -3.29 -7.37 -10.21
C ASN A 120 -3.76 -5.93 -10.54
N PRO A 121 -3.63 -5.45 -11.79
CA PRO A 121 -3.99 -4.09 -12.17
C PRO A 121 -5.50 -3.81 -12.08
N ARG A 122 -6.34 -4.85 -11.99
CA ARG A 122 -7.79 -4.67 -11.81
C ARG A 122 -8.15 -4.17 -10.42
N THR A 123 -7.35 -4.50 -9.41
CA THR A 123 -7.66 -4.25 -7.99
C THR A 123 -6.58 -3.49 -7.22
N ALA A 124 -5.36 -3.41 -7.76
CA ALA A 124 -4.21 -2.82 -7.08
C ALA A 124 -3.60 -1.66 -7.86
N PRO A 125 -3.54 -0.44 -7.30
CA PRO A 125 -2.94 0.74 -7.96
C PRO A 125 -1.48 0.54 -8.38
N TYR A 126 -0.67 -0.13 -7.57
CA TYR A 126 0.70 -0.48 -7.94
C TYR A 126 0.78 -1.46 -9.12
N GLY A 127 -0.25 -2.27 -9.32
CA GLY A 127 -0.37 -3.10 -10.51
C GLY A 127 -0.56 -2.26 -11.78
N ILE A 128 -1.42 -1.24 -11.70
CA ILE A 128 -1.60 -0.27 -12.80
C ILE A 128 -0.27 0.43 -13.09
N ALA A 129 0.39 0.97 -12.06
CA ALA A 129 1.68 1.65 -12.20
C ALA A 129 2.76 0.73 -12.82
N SER A 130 2.78 -0.56 -12.46
CA SER A 130 3.70 -1.55 -13.05
C SER A 130 3.46 -1.74 -14.55
N ILE A 131 2.19 -1.86 -14.96
CA ILE A 131 1.83 -1.99 -16.39
C ILE A 131 2.18 -0.70 -17.15
N ASP A 132 1.87 0.47 -16.58
CA ASP A 132 2.20 1.76 -17.20
C ASP A 132 3.72 1.89 -17.40
N ALA A 133 4.52 1.57 -16.39
CA ALA A 133 5.98 1.58 -16.47
C ALA A 133 6.53 0.64 -17.54
N MET A 134 6.04 -0.60 -17.59
CA MET A 134 6.46 -1.57 -18.62
C MET A 134 6.08 -1.12 -20.04
N LYS A 135 4.93 -0.46 -20.21
CA LYS A 135 4.51 0.11 -21.49
C LYS A 135 5.37 1.31 -21.89
N HIS A 136 5.64 2.22 -20.94
CA HIS A 136 6.52 3.37 -21.16
C HIS A 136 7.92 2.92 -21.63
N LEU A 137 8.48 1.91 -20.97
CA LEU A 137 9.77 1.31 -21.32
C LEU A 137 9.72 0.41 -22.59
N ARG A 138 8.55 0.26 -23.22
CA ARG A 138 8.31 -0.55 -24.43
C ARG A 138 8.73 -2.03 -24.29
N ILE A 139 8.66 -2.56 -23.06
CA ILE A 139 8.97 -3.96 -22.76
C ILE A 139 7.72 -4.81 -22.53
N TYR A 140 6.56 -4.21 -22.27
CA TYR A 140 5.33 -4.92 -21.87
C TYR A 140 4.97 -6.08 -22.81
N GLU A 141 4.87 -5.84 -24.12
CA GLU A 141 4.48 -6.86 -25.09
C GLU A 141 5.46 -8.04 -25.17
N LYS A 142 6.73 -7.80 -24.82
CA LYS A 142 7.78 -8.82 -24.83
C LYS A 142 7.83 -9.68 -23.57
N ILE A 143 7.29 -9.16 -22.44
CA ILE A 143 7.36 -9.83 -21.13
C ILE A 143 6.01 -10.18 -20.54
N LYS A 144 4.89 -9.82 -21.19
CA LYS A 144 3.54 -10.03 -20.66
C LYS A 144 3.26 -11.49 -20.30
N ASP A 145 3.81 -12.45 -21.05
CA ASP A 145 3.64 -13.87 -20.81
C ASP A 145 4.49 -14.41 -19.63
N LYS A 146 5.45 -13.58 -19.16
CA LYS A 146 6.24 -13.84 -17.95
C LYS A 146 5.57 -13.31 -16.68
N LEU A 147 4.46 -12.53 -16.79
CA LEU A 147 3.83 -11.88 -15.66
C LEU A 147 3.03 -12.84 -14.79
N ILE A 148 3.31 -12.84 -13.51
CA ILE A 148 2.55 -13.52 -12.45
C ILE A 148 1.88 -12.45 -11.60
N PHE A 149 0.55 -12.42 -11.61
CA PHE A 149 -0.21 -11.45 -10.86
C PHE A 149 -0.53 -11.94 -9.45
N GLY A 150 -0.08 -11.16 -8.44
CA GLY A 150 -0.53 -11.30 -7.06
C GLY A 150 -1.79 -10.47 -6.81
N GLU A 151 -2.64 -10.89 -5.90
CA GLU A 151 -3.87 -10.17 -5.55
C GLU A 151 -3.60 -8.79 -4.94
N SER A 152 -2.45 -8.63 -4.28
CA SER A 152 -1.99 -7.40 -3.63
C SER A 152 -0.48 -7.29 -3.67
N ILE A 153 0.06 -6.14 -3.25
CA ILE A 153 1.51 -5.97 -3.02
C ILE A 153 2.04 -6.98 -1.99
N ALA A 154 1.25 -7.39 -0.99
CA ALA A 154 1.68 -8.40 -0.02
C ALA A 154 1.95 -9.75 -0.70
N SER A 155 1.08 -10.21 -1.60
CA SER A 155 1.27 -11.44 -2.37
C SER A 155 2.50 -11.35 -3.29
N VAL A 156 2.68 -10.22 -3.96
CA VAL A 156 3.87 -9.97 -4.80
C VAL A 156 5.15 -10.06 -3.98
N ASN A 157 5.18 -9.43 -2.81
CA ASN A 157 6.35 -9.48 -1.92
C ASN A 157 6.68 -10.90 -1.48
N GLN A 158 5.63 -11.71 -1.22
CA GLN A 158 5.81 -13.12 -0.88
C GLN A 158 6.43 -13.91 -2.04
N PHE A 159 5.97 -13.71 -3.28
CA PHE A 159 6.54 -14.36 -4.47
C PHE A 159 8.02 -13.98 -4.66
N ILE A 160 8.37 -12.69 -4.49
CA ILE A 160 9.75 -12.23 -4.63
C ILE A 160 10.62 -12.81 -3.49
N TYR A 161 10.17 -12.68 -2.24
CA TYR A 161 10.92 -13.08 -1.06
C TYR A 161 11.18 -14.59 -1.03
N SER A 162 10.20 -15.40 -1.38
CA SER A 162 10.34 -16.87 -1.50
C SER A 162 11.14 -17.31 -2.72
N LYS A 163 11.54 -16.39 -3.59
CA LYS A 163 12.19 -16.67 -4.87
C LYS A 163 11.31 -17.49 -5.83
N ALA A 164 9.98 -17.44 -5.68
CA ALA A 164 9.05 -18.07 -6.62
C ALA A 164 9.08 -17.41 -7.99
N VAL A 165 9.54 -16.17 -8.07
CA VAL A 165 9.79 -15.39 -9.29
C VAL A 165 11.21 -14.86 -9.32
N GLU A 166 11.69 -14.47 -10.48
CA GLU A 166 13.04 -13.91 -10.63
C GLU A 166 13.08 -12.43 -10.20
N ALA A 167 12.03 -11.67 -10.50
CA ALA A 167 11.89 -10.26 -10.12
C ALA A 167 10.41 -9.90 -9.90
N GLY A 168 10.15 -8.74 -9.33
CA GLY A 168 8.78 -8.24 -9.25
C GLY A 168 8.71 -6.75 -8.93
N PHE A 169 7.61 -6.14 -9.34
CA PHE A 169 7.30 -4.74 -9.09
C PHE A 169 6.58 -4.60 -7.75
N THR A 170 7.12 -3.76 -6.86
CA THR A 170 6.54 -3.53 -5.54
C THR A 170 6.65 -2.06 -5.13
N SER A 171 6.20 -1.72 -3.92
CA SER A 171 6.34 -0.37 -3.39
C SER A 171 7.71 -0.16 -2.72
N LYS A 172 8.25 1.05 -2.82
CA LYS A 172 9.51 1.46 -2.16
C LYS A 172 9.44 1.25 -0.65
N SER A 173 8.27 1.46 -0.05
CA SER A 173 8.04 1.26 1.39
C SER A 173 8.33 -0.17 1.86
N VAL A 174 8.16 -1.15 1.00
CA VAL A 174 8.46 -2.56 1.33
C VAL A 174 9.95 -2.78 1.45
N VAL A 175 10.72 -2.38 0.45
CA VAL A 175 12.18 -2.62 0.40
C VAL A 175 12.95 -1.78 1.42
N LEU A 176 12.38 -0.65 1.87
CA LEU A 176 12.91 0.18 2.95
C LEU A 176 12.46 -0.27 4.34
N SER A 177 11.45 -1.14 4.45
CA SER A 177 10.96 -1.61 5.75
C SER A 177 12.05 -2.33 6.55
N PRO A 178 12.03 -2.26 7.89
CA PRO A 178 13.00 -2.97 8.73
C PRO A 178 13.09 -4.47 8.43
N LYS A 179 11.97 -5.10 8.02
CA LYS A 179 11.92 -6.51 7.66
C LYS A 179 12.64 -6.84 6.35
N MET A 180 12.69 -5.91 5.38
CA MET A 180 13.19 -6.16 4.02
C MET A 180 14.45 -5.37 3.68
N LYS A 181 14.80 -4.37 4.47
CA LYS A 181 16.01 -3.55 4.27
C LYS A 181 17.26 -4.43 4.16
N GLY A 182 18.04 -4.21 3.10
CA GLY A 182 19.24 -4.99 2.81
C GLY A 182 19.02 -6.38 2.22
N LYS A 183 17.77 -6.79 1.97
CA LYS A 183 17.46 -8.09 1.37
C LYS A 183 17.25 -7.95 -0.14
N GLY A 184 18.04 -8.71 -0.90
CA GLY A 184 17.99 -8.66 -2.36
C GLY A 184 18.57 -7.38 -2.96
N LYS A 185 18.22 -7.12 -4.21
CA LYS A 185 18.55 -5.90 -4.94
C LYS A 185 17.30 -5.27 -5.51
N TRP A 186 17.25 -3.97 -5.52
CA TRP A 186 16.14 -3.22 -6.11
C TRP A 186 16.62 -1.90 -6.70
N ILE A 187 15.84 -1.37 -7.63
CA ILE A 187 15.97 0.01 -8.11
C ILE A 187 14.60 0.66 -8.15
N GLU A 188 14.59 1.97 -8.02
CA GLU A 188 13.39 2.77 -8.22
C GLU A 188 13.08 2.86 -9.72
N VAL A 189 11.81 2.68 -10.07
CA VAL A 189 11.33 2.89 -11.43
C VAL A 189 11.14 4.40 -11.63
N ASP A 190 11.56 4.90 -12.79
CA ASP A 190 11.43 6.32 -13.10
C ASP A 190 9.99 6.81 -12.91
N HIS A 191 9.82 7.90 -12.18
CA HIS A 191 8.50 8.49 -11.89
C HIS A 191 7.76 8.94 -13.15
N ASP A 192 8.47 9.29 -14.22
CA ASP A 192 7.87 9.65 -15.51
C ASP A 192 7.28 8.43 -16.26
N ALA A 193 7.62 7.21 -15.82
CA ALA A 193 7.15 5.98 -16.45
C ALA A 193 5.74 5.56 -16.00
N TYR A 194 5.17 6.18 -14.97
CA TYR A 194 3.82 5.86 -14.46
C TYR A 194 3.16 7.10 -13.83
N LYS A 195 1.83 7.05 -13.70
CA LYS A 195 1.09 8.13 -13.04
C LYS A 195 1.41 8.20 -11.55
N PRO A 196 1.47 9.40 -10.93
CA PRO A 196 1.69 9.56 -9.49
C PRO A 196 0.74 8.69 -8.65
N ILE A 197 1.31 7.92 -7.72
CA ILE A 197 0.55 6.98 -6.86
C ILE A 197 0.11 7.73 -5.59
N LYS A 198 -0.89 8.62 -5.73
CA LYS A 198 -1.44 9.43 -4.63
C LYS A 198 -2.26 8.57 -3.69
N GLN A 199 -1.79 8.40 -2.46
CA GLN A 199 -2.41 7.58 -1.42
C GLN A 199 -3.57 8.33 -0.77
N GLY A 200 -4.75 7.71 -0.70
CA GLY A 200 -5.96 8.32 -0.15
C GLY A 200 -6.35 7.78 1.22
N CYS A 201 -6.86 8.66 2.08
CA CYS A 201 -7.45 8.32 3.38
C CYS A 201 -8.89 8.85 3.44
N VAL A 202 -9.81 8.06 4.00
CA VAL A 202 -11.20 8.45 4.23
C VAL A 202 -11.79 7.77 5.45
N ILE A 203 -12.65 8.48 6.21
CA ILE A 203 -13.46 7.92 7.27
C ILE A 203 -14.70 7.26 6.65
N LEU A 204 -14.91 6.00 6.97
CA LEU A 204 -16.04 5.23 6.49
C LEU A 204 -17.31 5.52 7.33
N LYS A 205 -18.47 5.28 6.74
CA LYS A 205 -19.76 5.46 7.40
C LYS A 205 -19.89 4.67 8.70
N TYR A 206 -19.35 3.44 8.72
CA TYR A 206 -19.31 2.62 9.93
C TYR A 206 -18.51 3.32 11.05
N GLY A 207 -17.29 3.78 10.77
CA GLY A 207 -16.44 4.47 11.74
C GLY A 207 -17.06 5.78 12.24
N TYR A 208 -17.68 6.55 11.34
CA TYR A 208 -18.39 7.76 11.74
C TYR A 208 -19.55 7.50 12.70
N ASN A 209 -20.29 6.42 12.50
CA ASN A 209 -21.46 6.10 13.33
C ASN A 209 -21.07 5.45 14.67
N ASN A 210 -19.98 4.68 14.71
CA ASN A 210 -19.63 3.86 15.88
C ASN A 210 -18.41 4.38 16.65
N HIS A 211 -17.40 4.93 15.96
CA HIS A 211 -16.13 5.34 16.55
C HIS A 211 -15.66 6.71 15.99
N LYS A 212 -16.58 7.68 15.91
CA LYS A 212 -16.36 8.98 15.25
C LYS A 212 -15.14 9.73 15.79
N LYS A 213 -14.99 9.78 17.12
CA LYS A 213 -13.90 10.54 17.76
C LYS A 213 -12.55 9.88 17.50
N GLU A 214 -12.49 8.56 17.59
CA GLU A 214 -11.30 7.75 17.40
C GLU A 214 -10.85 7.78 15.94
N SER A 215 -11.79 7.62 15.01
CA SER A 215 -11.54 7.68 13.56
C SER A 215 -11.01 9.05 13.15
N LYS A 216 -11.62 10.13 13.67
CA LYS A 216 -11.15 11.49 13.42
C LYS A 216 -9.74 11.71 13.97
N LYS A 217 -9.47 11.28 15.22
CA LYS A 217 -8.13 11.38 15.82
C LYS A 217 -7.06 10.67 14.98
N PHE A 218 -7.38 9.46 14.46
CA PHE A 218 -6.42 8.74 13.61
C PHE A 218 -6.19 9.46 12.28
N CYS A 219 -7.23 9.95 11.62
CA CYS A 219 -7.07 10.73 10.40
C CYS A 219 -6.26 12.00 10.64
N ASP A 220 -6.54 12.75 11.73
CA ASP A 220 -5.76 13.95 12.08
C ASP A 220 -4.29 13.59 12.37
N PHE A 221 -4.03 12.49 13.10
CA PHE A 221 -2.69 11.98 13.35
C PHE A 221 -1.95 11.63 12.05
N LEU A 222 -2.61 11.01 11.07
CA LEU A 222 -1.99 10.62 9.80
C LEU A 222 -1.40 11.83 9.04
N PHE A 223 -1.93 13.04 9.26
CA PHE A 223 -1.44 14.29 8.69
C PHE A 223 -0.49 15.06 9.61
N SER A 224 -0.17 14.54 10.79
CA SER A 224 0.77 15.16 11.74
C SER A 224 2.22 15.10 11.23
N ALA A 225 3.07 15.99 11.78
CA ALA A 225 4.51 15.95 11.49
C ALA A 225 5.16 14.60 11.86
N LYS A 226 4.67 13.95 12.93
CA LYS A 226 5.15 12.64 13.37
C LYS A 226 4.84 11.56 12.34
N ALA A 227 3.59 11.46 11.87
CA ALA A 227 3.19 10.49 10.86
C ALA A 227 3.88 10.75 9.51
N LYS A 228 4.04 12.00 9.11
CA LYS A 228 4.80 12.39 7.91
C LYS A 228 6.26 11.94 8.02
N SER A 229 6.91 12.11 9.17
CA SER A 229 8.28 11.63 9.40
C SER A 229 8.37 10.11 9.26
N ILE A 230 7.43 9.35 9.83
CA ILE A 230 7.37 7.89 9.69
C ILE A 230 7.21 7.53 8.20
N LEU A 231 6.23 8.10 7.50
CA LEU A 231 5.99 7.82 6.08
C LEU A 231 7.22 8.12 5.22
N SER A 232 7.91 9.25 5.46
CA SER A 232 9.14 9.61 4.75
C SER A 232 10.25 8.56 4.94
N ASN A 233 10.41 8.00 6.15
CA ASN A 233 11.39 6.95 6.43
C ASN A 233 11.12 5.67 5.62
N PHE A 234 9.86 5.43 5.27
CA PHE A 234 9.45 4.35 4.35
C PHE A 234 9.48 4.76 2.87
N GLY A 235 10.00 5.95 2.54
CA GLY A 235 10.18 6.40 1.16
C GLY A 235 8.92 6.95 0.49
N TYR A 236 7.90 7.31 1.27
CA TYR A 236 6.76 8.08 0.76
C TYR A 236 7.14 9.55 0.61
N ILE A 237 6.61 10.19 -0.44
CA ILE A 237 6.65 11.62 -0.62
C ILE A 237 5.47 12.20 0.17
N VAL A 238 5.74 13.09 1.12
CA VAL A 238 4.74 13.75 1.97
C VAL A 238 4.92 15.27 1.89
N ASN A 239 3.84 16.00 1.75
CA ASN A 239 3.80 17.46 1.66
C ASN A 239 3.33 18.07 2.99
#